data_93e6b30392cfe921db56fb535b5217f8
#
_entry.id   93e6b30392cfe921db56fb535b5217f8
#
_cell.length_a   1.000
_cell.length_b   1.000
_cell.length_c   1.000
_cell.angle_alpha   90.00
_cell.angle_beta   90.00
_cell.angle_gamma   90.00
#
_symmetry.space_group_name_H-M   'P 1'
#
loop_
_entity.id
_entity.type
_entity.pdbx_description
1 polymer ?
#
loop_
_entity_poly.entity_id
_entity_poly.type
_entity_poly.pdbx_seq_one_letter_code
_entity_poly.pdbx_strand_id
1 'polypeptide(L)'
;MSGIKRTIVCKHGQAETERELLTIIKNGGTVHNVTVEHGVYGNLEGSLHLTSENDVNRYMKRMKNTNAAVLSSISGGIHTHLIEAPTAEIMERILKALEKEGFLYS
;
A
#
# COMPACT_ATOMS: atom_id res chain seq x y z
N MET A 1 -12.12 14.46 12.54
CA MET A 1 -11.42 13.62 13.53
C MET A 1 -10.51 12.65 12.78
N SER A 2 -9.26 12.58 13.18
CA SER A 2 -8.33 11.67 12.52
C SER A 2 -8.58 10.24 12.97
N GLY A 3 -8.38 9.30 12.07
CA GLY A 3 -8.48 7.89 12.39
C GLY A 3 -7.19 7.36 13.01
N ILE A 4 -7.11 6.04 13.06
CA ILE A 4 -5.93 5.34 13.56
C ILE A 4 -5.00 5.11 12.39
N LYS A 5 -3.72 5.47 12.56
CA LYS A 5 -2.70 5.29 11.55
C LYS A 5 -1.76 4.16 11.95
N ARG A 6 -1.27 3.43 10.97
CA ARG A 6 -0.29 2.38 11.20
C ARG A 6 0.61 2.23 9.98
N THR A 7 1.90 2.01 10.23
CA THR A 7 2.84 1.66 9.17
C THR A 7 2.89 0.13 9.08
N ILE A 8 2.68 -0.40 7.89
CA ILE A 8 2.74 -1.83 7.65
C ILE A 8 3.88 -2.16 6.69
N VAL A 9 4.47 -3.33 6.86
CA VAL A 9 5.52 -3.83 5.96
C VAL A 9 4.91 -4.93 5.13
N CYS A 10 5.04 -4.80 3.81
CA CYS A 10 4.47 -5.75 2.86
C CYS A 10 5.56 -6.32 1.95
N LYS A 11 5.31 -7.53 1.46
CA LYS A 11 6.18 -8.13 0.46
C LYS A 11 5.33 -8.87 -0.55
N HIS A 12 5.41 -8.46 -1.82
CA HIS A 12 4.74 -9.13 -2.93
C HIS A 12 5.33 -8.62 -4.24
N GLY A 13 5.02 -9.29 -5.34
CA GLY A 13 5.46 -8.86 -6.66
C GLY A 13 4.63 -7.69 -7.18
N GLN A 14 5.11 -7.08 -8.28
CA GLN A 14 4.43 -5.96 -8.91
C GLN A 14 3.01 -6.33 -9.36
N ALA A 15 2.80 -7.57 -9.77
CA ALA A 15 1.49 -8.03 -10.25
C ALA A 15 0.42 -7.99 -9.16
N GLU A 16 0.79 -8.04 -7.86
CA GLU A 16 -0.17 -8.02 -6.76
C GLU A 16 -0.42 -6.63 -6.20
N THR A 17 0.18 -5.58 -6.76
CA THR A 17 0.06 -4.22 -6.24
C THR A 17 -1.38 -3.74 -6.17
N GLU A 18 -2.14 -3.92 -7.26
CA GLU A 18 -3.54 -3.49 -7.29
C GLU A 18 -4.36 -4.23 -6.24
N ARG A 19 -4.16 -5.53 -6.13
CA ARG A 19 -4.89 -6.36 -5.17
C ARG A 19 -4.59 -5.97 -3.72
N GLU A 20 -3.34 -5.65 -3.42
CA GLU A 20 -2.97 -5.17 -2.09
C GLU A 20 -3.68 -3.87 -1.74
N LEU A 21 -3.61 -2.90 -2.65
CA LEU A 21 -4.23 -1.59 -2.44
C LEU A 21 -5.75 -1.71 -2.31
N LEU A 22 -6.39 -2.52 -3.16
CA LEU A 22 -7.82 -2.75 -3.08
C LEU A 22 -8.22 -3.45 -1.80
N THR A 23 -7.39 -4.37 -1.30
CA THR A 23 -7.66 -5.05 -0.03
C THR A 23 -7.77 -4.04 1.11
N ILE A 24 -6.86 -3.06 1.15
CA ILE A 24 -6.88 -2.02 2.17
C ILE A 24 -8.13 -1.13 2.01
N ILE A 25 -8.38 -0.65 0.80
CA ILE A 25 -9.48 0.28 0.53
C ILE A 25 -10.85 -0.38 0.77
N LYS A 26 -11.05 -1.59 0.25
CA LYS A 26 -12.34 -2.28 0.39
C LYS A 26 -12.68 -2.62 1.83
N ASN A 27 -11.69 -2.73 2.69
CA ASN A 27 -11.92 -3.00 4.11
C ASN A 27 -12.03 -1.71 4.94
N GLY A 28 -12.05 -0.54 4.29
CA GLY A 28 -12.31 0.72 4.95
C GLY A 28 -11.08 1.58 5.24
N GLY A 29 -9.93 1.22 4.66
CA GLY A 29 -8.69 1.95 4.91
C GLY A 29 -8.38 3.00 3.86
N THR A 30 -7.40 3.84 4.21
CA THR A 30 -6.78 4.82 3.32
C THR A 30 -5.30 4.50 3.23
N VAL A 31 -4.72 4.63 2.05
CA VAL A 31 -3.28 4.43 1.85
C VAL A 31 -2.65 5.78 1.58
N HIS A 32 -1.78 6.23 2.49
CA HIS A 32 -1.15 7.55 2.38
C HIS A 32 0.07 7.54 1.48
N ASN A 33 0.89 6.50 1.56
CA ASN A 33 2.16 6.49 0.84
C ASN A 33 2.64 5.06 0.56
N VAL A 34 3.74 4.99 -0.16
CA VAL A 34 4.57 3.78 -0.25
C VAL A 34 6.02 4.21 -0.03
N THR A 35 6.75 3.46 0.79
CA THR A 35 8.16 3.74 1.07
C THR A 35 8.97 2.47 0.84
N VAL A 36 10.11 2.62 0.20
CA VAL A 36 11.07 1.53 0.01
C VAL A 36 12.44 1.98 0.47
N GLU A 37 13.27 1.03 0.89
CA GLU A 37 14.64 1.31 1.29
C GLU A 37 15.57 1.05 0.12
N HIS A 38 16.35 2.07 -0.24
CA HIS A 38 17.32 1.98 -1.32
C HIS A 38 18.73 2.05 -0.76
N GLY A 39 19.62 1.16 -1.20
CA GLY A 39 20.96 1.05 -0.66
C GLY A 39 21.83 2.32 -0.80
N VAL A 40 21.53 3.16 -1.80
CA VAL A 40 22.29 4.38 -2.06
C VAL A 40 21.56 5.62 -1.54
N TYR A 41 20.26 5.73 -1.83
CA TYR A 41 19.49 6.94 -1.54
C TYR A 41 18.73 6.90 -0.22
N GLY A 42 18.78 5.79 0.51
CA GLY A 42 18.01 5.63 1.74
C GLY A 42 16.54 5.36 1.44
N ASN A 43 15.65 5.95 2.23
CA ASN A 43 14.23 5.73 2.04
C ASN A 43 13.68 6.58 0.88
N LEU A 44 13.05 5.91 -0.07
CA LEU A 44 12.36 6.56 -1.18
C LEU A 44 10.86 6.45 -0.93
N GLU A 45 10.19 7.59 -0.91
CA GLU A 45 8.77 7.64 -0.60
C GLU A 45 7.97 8.22 -1.77
N GLY A 46 6.86 7.57 -2.08
CA GLY A 46 5.89 8.08 -3.04
C GLY A 46 4.58 8.37 -2.32
N SER A 47 4.02 9.57 -2.52
CA SER A 47 2.72 9.92 -1.97
C SER A 47 1.62 9.28 -2.82
N LEU A 48 0.64 8.65 -2.18
CA LEU A 48 -0.43 7.95 -2.88
C LEU A 48 -1.80 8.59 -2.62
N HIS A 49 -2.15 8.82 -1.36
CA HIS A 49 -3.43 9.42 -0.94
C HIS A 49 -4.64 8.70 -1.56
N LEU A 50 -4.64 7.36 -1.47
CA LEU A 50 -5.71 6.55 -2.04
C LEU A 50 -6.79 6.34 -0.99
N THR A 51 -8.03 6.76 -1.30
CA THR A 51 -9.16 6.65 -0.39
C THR A 51 -10.33 5.87 -0.96
N SER A 52 -10.29 5.54 -2.26
CA SER A 52 -11.40 4.85 -2.94
C SER A 52 -10.87 3.92 -4.01
N GLU A 53 -11.75 3.02 -4.48
CA GLU A 53 -11.40 2.14 -5.59
C GLU A 53 -11.09 2.93 -6.86
N ASN A 54 -11.77 4.05 -7.07
CA ASN A 54 -11.49 4.92 -8.21
C ASN A 54 -10.07 5.49 -8.14
N ASP A 55 -9.63 5.84 -6.94
CA ASP A 55 -8.26 6.33 -6.74
C ASP A 55 -7.24 5.25 -7.12
N VAL A 56 -7.48 4.02 -6.71
CA VAL A 56 -6.61 2.89 -7.06
C VAL A 56 -6.59 2.69 -8.57
N ASN A 57 -7.77 2.73 -9.20
CA ASN A 57 -7.86 2.55 -10.65
C ASN A 57 -7.09 3.63 -11.40
N ARG A 58 -7.20 4.89 -10.96
CA ARG A 58 -6.46 5.99 -11.57
C ARG A 58 -4.95 5.84 -11.38
N TYR A 59 -4.54 5.42 -10.19
CA TYR A 59 -3.14 5.17 -9.90
C TYR A 59 -2.57 4.07 -10.81
N MET A 60 -3.29 2.95 -10.92
CA MET A 60 -2.84 1.84 -11.76
C MET A 60 -2.78 2.24 -13.24
N LYS A 61 -3.74 3.02 -13.72
CA LYS A 61 -3.72 3.54 -15.09
C LYS A 61 -2.53 4.45 -15.33
N ARG A 62 -2.23 5.32 -14.37
CA ARG A 62 -1.10 6.24 -14.48
C ARG A 62 0.21 5.47 -14.55
N MET A 63 0.36 4.44 -13.73
CA MET A 63 1.54 3.59 -13.74
C MET A 63 1.70 2.90 -15.09
N LYS A 64 0.61 2.37 -15.64
CA LYS A 64 0.62 1.69 -16.93
C LYS A 64 0.90 2.65 -18.08
N ASN A 65 0.24 3.81 -18.09
CA ASN A 65 0.36 4.78 -19.19
C ASN A 65 1.72 5.45 -19.25
N THR A 66 2.36 5.64 -18.10
CA THR A 66 3.69 6.24 -18.05
C THR A 66 4.79 5.21 -18.15
N ASN A 67 4.43 3.92 -18.21
CA ASN A 67 5.37 2.82 -18.22
C ASN A 67 6.33 2.86 -17.03
N ALA A 68 5.85 3.39 -15.91
CA ALA A 68 6.64 3.50 -14.69
C ALA A 68 6.55 2.20 -13.89
N ALA A 69 7.64 1.83 -13.24
CA ALA A 69 7.63 0.72 -12.31
C ALA A 69 7.16 1.18 -10.94
N VAL A 70 6.47 0.32 -10.19
CA VAL A 70 6.14 0.63 -8.80
C VAL A 70 7.43 0.63 -7.96
N LEU A 71 7.48 1.49 -6.93
CA LEU A 71 8.68 1.61 -6.10
C LEU A 71 9.11 0.28 -5.48
N SER A 72 8.16 -0.57 -5.10
CA SER A 72 8.48 -1.84 -4.46
C SER A 72 9.33 -2.77 -5.34
N SER A 73 9.35 -2.56 -6.65
CA SER A 73 10.20 -3.37 -7.53
C SER A 73 11.68 -3.13 -7.29
N ILE A 74 12.05 -1.98 -6.73
CA ILE A 74 13.44 -1.62 -6.43
C ILE A 74 13.98 -2.46 -5.27
N SER A 75 13.12 -2.83 -4.34
CA SER A 75 13.49 -3.53 -3.10
C SER A 75 13.11 -5.02 -3.10
N GLY A 76 12.88 -5.60 -4.29
CA GLY A 76 12.49 -7.01 -4.39
C GLY A 76 11.11 -7.30 -3.87
N GLY A 77 10.23 -6.28 -3.85
CA GLY A 77 8.85 -6.42 -3.42
C GLY A 77 8.59 -6.01 -1.97
N ILE A 78 9.64 -5.73 -1.19
CA ILE A 78 9.48 -5.31 0.21
C ILE A 78 9.26 -3.79 0.24
N HIS A 79 8.16 -3.38 0.89
CA HIS A 79 7.80 -1.96 0.99
C HIS A 79 6.95 -1.72 2.21
N THR A 80 6.82 -0.45 2.60
CA THR A 80 5.94 -0.06 3.69
C THR A 80 4.85 0.87 3.17
N HIS A 81 3.71 0.83 3.84
CA HIS A 81 2.63 1.79 3.62
C HIS A 81 2.23 2.40 4.95
N LEU A 82 2.02 3.71 4.97
CA LEU A 82 1.30 4.35 6.07
C LEU A 82 -0.18 4.28 5.70
N ILE A 83 -0.95 3.55 6.49
CA ILE A 83 -2.38 3.39 6.25
C ILE A 83 -3.17 4.00 7.41
N GLU A 84 -4.43 4.29 7.17
CA GLU A 84 -5.31 4.88 8.17
C GLU A 84 -6.68 4.22 8.09
N ALA A 85 -7.30 4.04 9.25
CA ALA A 85 -8.65 3.49 9.36
C ALA A 85 -9.44 4.30 10.38
N PRO A 86 -10.78 4.40 10.24
CA PRO A 86 -11.58 5.18 11.17
C PRO A 86 -11.58 4.65 12.61
N THR A 87 -11.43 3.34 12.79
CA THR A 87 -11.47 2.69 14.09
C THR A 87 -10.42 1.60 14.19
N ALA A 88 -10.11 1.20 15.42
CA ALA A 88 -9.19 0.09 15.67
C ALA A 88 -9.73 -1.22 15.09
N GLU A 89 -11.05 -1.41 15.15
CA GLU A 89 -11.68 -2.62 14.63
C GLU A 89 -11.52 -2.74 13.13
N ILE A 90 -11.67 -1.62 12.42
CA ILE A 90 -11.47 -1.60 10.97
C ILE A 90 -9.99 -1.82 10.65
N MET A 91 -9.07 -1.23 11.42
CA MET A 91 -7.65 -1.47 11.24
C MET A 91 -7.32 -2.97 11.39
N GLU A 92 -7.87 -3.62 12.40
CA GLU A 92 -7.69 -5.07 12.60
C GLU A 92 -8.21 -5.87 11.42
N ARG A 93 -9.36 -5.47 10.87
CA ARG A 93 -9.95 -6.14 9.71
C ARG A 93 -9.04 -6.03 8.50
N ILE A 94 -8.45 -4.85 8.29
CA ILE A 94 -7.50 -4.64 7.18
C ILE A 94 -6.28 -5.53 7.35
N LEU A 95 -5.70 -5.56 8.55
CA LEU A 95 -4.51 -6.36 8.81
C LEU A 95 -4.77 -7.85 8.62
N LYS A 96 -5.92 -8.34 9.07
CA LYS A 96 -6.30 -9.74 8.88
C LYS A 96 -6.50 -10.07 7.40
N ALA A 97 -7.10 -9.16 6.65
CA ALA A 97 -7.30 -9.37 5.21
C ALA A 97 -5.96 -9.43 4.48
N LEU A 98 -5.02 -8.54 4.82
CA LEU A 98 -3.68 -8.53 4.22
C LEU A 98 -2.90 -9.80 4.59
N GLU A 99 -3.03 -10.23 5.84
CA GLU A 99 -2.36 -11.44 6.30
C GLU A 99 -2.90 -12.66 5.56
N LYS A 100 -4.21 -12.75 5.38
CA LYS A 100 -4.85 -13.83 4.66
C LYS A 100 -4.36 -13.92 3.21
N GLU A 101 -4.13 -12.76 2.59
CA GLU A 101 -3.61 -12.70 1.22
C GLU A 101 -2.10 -12.98 1.16
N GLY A 102 -1.44 -13.03 2.28
CA GLY A 102 0.00 -13.27 2.33
C GLY A 102 0.85 -12.05 2.02
N PHE A 103 0.28 -10.85 2.14
CA PHE A 103 1.00 -9.62 1.79
C PHE A 103 1.84 -9.05 2.93
N LEU A 104 1.51 -9.35 4.17
CA LEU A 104 2.28 -8.82 5.30
C LEU A 104 3.61 -9.54 5.44
N TYR A 105 4.68 -8.74 5.58
CA TYR A 105 6.03 -9.23 5.82
C TYR A 105 6.38 -8.96 7.27
N SER A 106 6.46 -9.96 8.06
CA SER A 106 6.72 -9.80 9.49
C SER A 106 7.92 -10.61 9.94
#